data_120ff3299e94d756f27f27514318d3de
#
_entry.id   120ff3299e94d756f27f27514318d3de
#
_cell.length_a   1.000
_cell.length_b   1.000
_cell.length_c   1.000
_cell.angle_alpha   90.00
_cell.angle_beta   90.00
_cell.angle_gamma   90.00
#
_symmetry.space_group_name_H-M   'P 1'
#
loop_
_entity.id
_entity.type
_entity.pdbx_description
1 polymer ?
#
loop_
_entity_poly.entity_id
_entity_poly.type
_entity_poly.pdbx_seq_one_letter_code
_entity_poly.pdbx_strand_id
1 'polypeptide(L)'
;MTLKELITRIQPLDEAAMEAARRRQDALAKPPRSLGRLEDLSIQLAGITGKVQNTMDKTHLLVFAADNGVVEEGVSSAPQSVTLMQTVNLTRAKTGASVLCKHFGAGITVCDVGVNAIVREPAVLDRKIAFGTQNIAKGPAMTREQAEKAILIGAQLAMDTPADALGVGEMGIGNTTTSSAVLAVLLGVPVETVTGRGGGITDESFQKKKQVIAQAIALNQPNGKDPVDVLQKVGGFDLAAMCGAFLGAAASHRPVVIDGFISVVAALCAARLCPTARDYFVPSHLSYEIGYRLALEELRLEPIFQLSMRLGEGSGCPLAFQVLSAACGIINDMATFDQAGIDDGYLEEIREGDKFTVEAQK
;
A
#
# COMPACT_ATOMS: atom_id res chain seq x y z
N MET A 1 -15.51 15.45 8.29
CA MET A 1 -14.04 15.49 8.53
C MET A 1 -13.38 16.08 7.29
N THR A 2 -12.46 16.99 7.45
CA THR A 2 -11.61 17.55 6.37
C THR A 2 -10.29 16.80 6.29
N LEU A 3 -9.56 16.94 5.18
CA LEU A 3 -8.22 16.35 5.02
C LEU A 3 -7.25 16.86 6.11
N LYS A 4 -7.34 18.13 6.47
CA LYS A 4 -6.53 18.70 7.55
C LYS A 4 -6.81 18.06 8.91
N GLU A 5 -8.09 17.86 9.25
CA GLU A 5 -8.50 17.17 10.48
C GLU A 5 -8.03 15.70 10.50
N LEU A 6 -8.07 15.03 9.36
CA LEU A 6 -7.56 13.67 9.23
C LEU A 6 -6.06 13.61 9.55
N ILE A 7 -5.27 14.47 8.91
CA ILE A 7 -3.80 14.52 9.08
C ILE A 7 -3.42 14.81 10.53
N THR A 8 -4.14 15.68 11.24
CA THR A 8 -3.85 16.01 12.65
C THR A 8 -4.08 14.85 13.62
N ARG A 9 -4.79 13.79 13.21
CA ARG A 9 -5.00 12.59 14.04
C ARG A 9 -3.83 11.61 13.99
N ILE A 10 -2.96 11.71 12.97
CA ILE A 10 -1.84 10.79 12.78
C ILE A 10 -0.72 11.19 13.73
N GLN A 11 -0.37 10.31 14.66
CA GLN A 11 0.65 10.53 15.66
C GLN A 11 1.94 9.77 15.31
N PRO A 12 3.12 10.18 15.80
CA PRO A 12 4.32 9.35 15.77
C PRO A 12 4.09 8.01 16.48
N LEU A 13 4.90 7.01 16.15
CA LEU A 13 4.88 5.72 16.83
C LEU A 13 5.25 5.87 18.32
N ASP A 14 4.73 4.96 19.16
CA ASP A 14 5.05 4.90 20.59
C ASP A 14 6.46 4.30 20.80
N GLU A 15 7.45 5.18 20.99
CA GLU A 15 8.83 4.78 21.21
C GLU A 15 9.02 3.97 22.51
N ALA A 16 8.22 4.22 23.54
CA ALA A 16 8.30 3.46 24.78
C ALA A 16 7.86 2.00 24.58
N ALA A 17 6.79 1.79 23.81
CA ALA A 17 6.33 0.47 23.42
C ALA A 17 7.33 -0.25 22.51
N MET A 18 7.93 0.47 21.54
CA MET A 18 8.99 -0.08 20.68
C MET A 18 10.20 -0.53 21.49
N GLU A 19 10.65 0.28 22.42
CA GLU A 19 11.79 -0.07 23.29
C GLU A 19 11.48 -1.27 24.22
N ALA A 20 10.26 -1.34 24.74
CA ALA A 20 9.83 -2.51 25.50
C ALA A 20 9.76 -3.78 24.64
N ALA A 21 9.34 -3.65 23.37
CA ALA A 21 9.35 -4.76 22.42
C ALA A 21 10.77 -5.21 22.07
N ARG A 22 11.74 -4.29 21.88
CA ARG A 22 13.16 -4.63 21.68
C ARG A 22 13.70 -5.44 22.85
N ARG A 23 13.50 -4.94 24.09
CA ARG A 23 13.93 -5.68 25.28
C ARG A 23 13.32 -7.07 25.38
N ARG A 24 12.03 -7.22 25.01
CA ARG A 24 11.40 -8.54 24.98
C ARG A 24 12.01 -9.44 23.91
N GLN A 25 12.29 -8.93 22.71
CA GLN A 25 12.95 -9.69 21.63
C GLN A 25 14.35 -10.17 22.05
N ASP A 26 15.11 -9.33 22.76
CA ASP A 26 16.44 -9.68 23.27
C ASP A 26 16.40 -10.72 24.40
N ALA A 27 15.30 -10.77 25.16
CA ALA A 27 15.11 -11.76 26.24
C ALA A 27 14.64 -13.13 25.73
N LEU A 28 14.14 -13.25 24.47
CA LEU A 28 13.70 -14.53 23.92
C LEU A 28 14.87 -15.50 23.71
N ALA A 29 14.64 -16.80 23.97
CA ALA A 29 15.64 -17.86 23.92
C ALA A 29 16.11 -18.16 22.48
N LYS A 30 16.79 -17.19 21.85
CA LYS A 30 17.34 -17.23 20.50
C LYS A 30 18.59 -16.35 20.38
N PRO A 31 19.46 -16.58 19.40
CA PRO A 31 20.52 -15.63 19.10
C PRO A 31 19.92 -14.25 18.77
N PRO A 32 20.51 -13.15 19.24
CA PRO A 32 20.04 -11.81 18.97
C PRO A 32 19.84 -11.57 17.46
N ARG A 33 18.74 -10.93 17.09
CA ARG A 33 18.36 -10.57 15.69
C ARG A 33 18.28 -11.73 14.70
N SER A 34 18.27 -12.99 15.18
CA SER A 34 18.29 -14.18 14.34
C SER A 34 17.02 -14.37 13.49
N LEU A 35 15.91 -13.73 13.86
CA LEU A 35 14.68 -13.72 13.08
C LEU A 35 14.50 -12.48 12.18
N GLY A 36 15.50 -11.58 12.18
CA GLY A 36 15.58 -10.46 11.24
C GLY A 36 14.26 -9.66 11.14
N ARG A 37 13.69 -9.57 9.95
CA ARG A 37 12.47 -8.76 9.68
C ARG A 37 11.25 -9.10 10.55
N LEU A 38 11.11 -10.32 11.05
CA LEU A 38 10.01 -10.67 11.97
C LEU A 38 10.14 -9.92 13.30
N GLU A 39 11.38 -9.72 13.77
CA GLU A 39 11.65 -8.92 14.99
C GLU A 39 11.32 -7.45 14.73
N ASP A 40 11.82 -6.87 13.63
CA ASP A 40 11.55 -5.48 13.25
C ASP A 40 10.05 -5.20 13.11
N LEU A 41 9.29 -6.11 12.48
CA LEU A 41 7.85 -5.99 12.31
C LEU A 41 7.13 -6.02 13.67
N SER A 42 7.52 -6.88 14.59
CA SER A 42 6.93 -6.93 15.93
C SER A 42 7.18 -5.64 16.72
N ILE A 43 8.36 -5.04 16.57
CA ILE A 43 8.73 -3.76 17.19
C ILE A 43 7.93 -2.61 16.56
N GLN A 44 7.81 -2.59 15.21
CA GLN A 44 6.99 -1.61 14.50
C GLN A 44 5.52 -1.71 14.94
N LEU A 45 4.96 -2.91 15.03
CA LEU A 45 3.59 -3.13 15.51
C LEU A 45 3.41 -2.63 16.94
N ALA A 46 4.39 -2.81 17.80
CA ALA A 46 4.34 -2.27 19.16
C ALA A 46 4.26 -0.73 19.15
N GLY A 47 5.06 -0.08 18.31
CA GLY A 47 5.01 1.38 18.14
C GLY A 47 3.69 1.89 17.57
N ILE A 48 3.10 1.16 16.62
CA ILE A 48 1.81 1.51 16.00
C ILE A 48 0.67 1.43 17.02
N THR A 49 0.62 0.38 17.82
CA THR A 49 -0.53 0.09 18.69
C THR A 49 -0.35 0.56 20.14
N GLY A 50 0.88 0.93 20.55
CA GLY A 50 1.24 1.21 21.95
C GLY A 50 1.30 -0.04 22.83
N LYS A 51 1.36 -1.27 22.22
CA LYS A 51 1.34 -2.55 22.96
C LYS A 51 2.49 -3.44 22.50
N VAL A 52 3.24 -4.01 23.43
CA VAL A 52 4.33 -4.95 23.13
C VAL A 52 3.81 -6.22 22.45
N GLN A 53 2.69 -6.76 22.93
CA GLN A 53 2.07 -7.98 22.42
C GLN A 53 0.82 -7.62 21.61
N ASN A 54 0.79 -8.08 20.38
CA ASN A 54 -0.28 -7.82 19.41
C ASN A 54 -0.81 -9.13 18.83
N THR A 55 -2.00 -9.10 18.24
CA THR A 55 -2.57 -10.18 17.42
C THR A 55 -2.93 -9.65 16.05
N MET A 56 -3.03 -10.56 15.08
CA MET A 56 -3.48 -10.28 13.71
C MET A 56 -4.67 -11.19 13.36
N ASP A 57 -5.62 -11.29 14.28
CA ASP A 57 -6.78 -12.18 14.15
C ASP A 57 -7.77 -11.68 13.09
N LYS A 58 -7.87 -10.36 12.95
CA LYS A 58 -8.78 -9.71 12.00
C LYS A 58 -7.98 -8.88 11.02
N THR A 59 -7.71 -9.44 9.85
CA THR A 59 -7.08 -8.71 8.75
C THR A 59 -8.08 -8.42 7.64
N HIS A 60 -7.93 -7.28 6.96
CA HIS A 60 -8.92 -6.86 5.97
C HIS A 60 -8.27 -6.14 4.79
N LEU A 61 -8.66 -6.53 3.58
CA LEU A 61 -8.27 -5.89 2.33
C LEU A 61 -9.35 -4.91 1.86
N LEU A 62 -8.97 -3.67 1.63
CA LEU A 62 -9.79 -2.62 1.02
C LEU A 62 -9.41 -2.49 -0.45
N VAL A 63 -10.34 -2.70 -1.36
CA VAL A 63 -10.12 -2.57 -2.81
C VAL A 63 -10.97 -1.43 -3.35
N PHE A 64 -10.33 -0.45 -4.00
CA PHE A 64 -10.99 0.70 -4.59
C PHE A 64 -11.07 0.53 -6.11
N ALA A 65 -12.29 0.52 -6.63
CA ALA A 65 -12.55 0.33 -8.06
C ALA A 65 -12.90 1.65 -8.74
N ALA A 66 -12.17 1.97 -9.83
CA ALA A 66 -12.47 3.14 -10.66
C ALA A 66 -11.91 2.99 -12.07
N ASP A 67 -12.58 3.53 -13.06
CA ASP A 67 -12.10 3.64 -14.43
C ASP A 67 -11.28 4.91 -14.63
N ASN A 68 -10.26 4.80 -15.47
CA ASN A 68 -9.33 5.87 -15.80
C ASN A 68 -9.54 6.27 -17.27
N GLY A 69 -9.97 7.52 -17.54
CA GLY A 69 -10.32 8.01 -18.88
C GLY A 69 -9.17 7.95 -19.89
N VAL A 70 -7.93 7.88 -19.42
CA VAL A 70 -6.73 7.73 -20.26
C VAL A 70 -6.73 6.43 -21.10
N VAL A 71 -7.57 5.46 -20.78
CA VAL A 71 -7.74 4.22 -21.57
C VAL A 71 -8.13 4.53 -23.03
N GLU A 72 -8.83 5.64 -23.29
CA GLU A 72 -9.15 6.09 -24.65
C GLU A 72 -7.93 6.25 -25.56
N GLU A 73 -6.75 6.48 -24.96
CA GLU A 73 -5.49 6.63 -25.70
C GLU A 73 -4.85 5.29 -26.11
N GLY A 74 -5.49 4.14 -25.82
CA GLY A 74 -4.96 2.83 -26.19
C GLY A 74 -3.70 2.42 -25.42
N VAL A 75 -3.59 2.83 -24.16
CA VAL A 75 -2.46 2.58 -23.26
C VAL A 75 -2.60 1.27 -22.45
N SER A 76 -3.68 0.52 -22.67
CA SER A 76 -3.97 -0.76 -22.03
C SER A 76 -4.35 -1.81 -23.04
N SER A 77 -3.99 -3.07 -22.82
CA SER A 77 -4.42 -4.21 -23.65
C SER A 77 -5.84 -4.67 -23.32
N ALA A 78 -6.28 -4.46 -22.07
CA ALA A 78 -7.61 -4.84 -21.65
C ALA A 78 -8.62 -3.71 -21.96
N PRO A 79 -9.84 -4.05 -22.38
CA PRO A 79 -10.91 -3.06 -22.55
C PRO A 79 -11.41 -2.57 -21.18
N GLN A 80 -11.93 -1.34 -21.14
CA GLN A 80 -12.42 -0.70 -19.91
C GLN A 80 -13.49 -1.54 -19.18
N SER A 81 -14.31 -2.29 -19.91
CA SER A 81 -15.35 -3.16 -19.32
C SER A 81 -14.81 -4.21 -18.33
N VAL A 82 -13.52 -4.53 -18.38
CA VAL A 82 -12.88 -5.46 -17.43
C VAL A 82 -12.91 -4.89 -16.01
N THR A 83 -12.84 -3.58 -15.82
CA THR A 83 -12.97 -2.95 -14.50
C THR A 83 -14.26 -3.38 -13.80
N LEU A 84 -15.40 -3.23 -14.45
CA LEU A 84 -16.69 -3.65 -13.90
C LEU A 84 -16.72 -5.16 -13.59
N MET A 85 -16.27 -5.98 -14.55
CA MET A 85 -16.30 -7.44 -14.37
C MET A 85 -15.43 -7.89 -13.20
N GLN A 86 -14.22 -7.36 -13.07
CA GLN A 86 -13.32 -7.72 -11.96
C GLN A 86 -13.77 -7.13 -10.62
N THR A 87 -14.36 -5.94 -10.61
CA THR A 87 -15.00 -5.37 -9.41
C THR A 87 -16.05 -6.32 -8.84
N VAL A 88 -16.88 -6.90 -9.67
CA VAL A 88 -17.88 -7.92 -9.26
C VAL A 88 -17.20 -9.24 -8.87
N ASN A 89 -16.21 -9.70 -9.63
CA ASN A 89 -15.49 -10.96 -9.36
C ASN A 89 -14.71 -10.92 -8.02
N LEU A 90 -14.21 -9.76 -7.62
CA LEU A 90 -13.55 -9.54 -6.32
C LEU A 90 -14.47 -9.92 -5.15
N THR A 91 -15.76 -9.57 -5.21
CA THR A 91 -16.73 -9.91 -4.15
C THR A 91 -17.12 -11.38 -4.12
N ARG A 92 -16.80 -12.12 -5.20
CA ARG A 92 -17.20 -13.52 -5.41
C ARG A 92 -16.07 -14.52 -5.21
N ALA A 93 -14.93 -14.08 -4.67
CA ALA A 93 -13.71 -14.88 -4.53
C ALA A 93 -13.28 -15.54 -5.86
N LYS A 94 -13.27 -14.76 -6.96
CA LYS A 94 -12.91 -15.20 -8.32
C LYS A 94 -11.69 -14.51 -8.91
N THR A 95 -11.05 -13.61 -8.15
CA THR A 95 -9.81 -12.91 -8.54
C THR A 95 -8.66 -13.35 -7.65
N GLY A 96 -7.42 -13.01 -8.04
CA GLY A 96 -6.24 -13.42 -7.27
C GLY A 96 -6.28 -12.97 -5.82
N ALA A 97 -6.53 -11.69 -5.59
CA ALA A 97 -6.60 -11.14 -4.23
C ALA A 97 -7.74 -11.74 -3.40
N SER A 98 -8.93 -11.85 -3.97
CA SER A 98 -10.10 -12.37 -3.25
C SER A 98 -10.00 -13.87 -2.93
N VAL A 99 -9.35 -14.64 -3.79
CA VAL A 99 -9.04 -16.07 -3.52
C VAL A 99 -8.04 -16.18 -2.37
N LEU A 100 -6.99 -15.37 -2.35
CA LEU A 100 -6.01 -15.34 -1.26
C LEU A 100 -6.64 -14.87 0.07
N CYS A 101 -7.49 -13.85 0.04
CA CYS A 101 -8.25 -13.42 1.22
C CYS A 101 -9.08 -14.57 1.78
N LYS A 102 -9.86 -15.26 0.93
CA LYS A 102 -10.65 -16.42 1.33
C LYS A 102 -9.79 -17.56 1.89
N HIS A 103 -8.64 -17.83 1.26
CA HIS A 103 -7.73 -18.90 1.66
C HIS A 103 -7.16 -18.67 3.07
N PHE A 104 -6.78 -17.44 3.38
CA PHE A 104 -6.19 -17.06 4.67
C PHE A 104 -7.19 -16.52 5.69
N GLY A 105 -8.48 -16.46 5.38
CA GLY A 105 -9.51 -15.96 6.30
C GLY A 105 -9.51 -14.44 6.47
N ALA A 106 -8.86 -13.69 5.59
CA ALA A 106 -8.90 -12.22 5.60
C ALA A 106 -10.24 -11.70 5.05
N GLY A 107 -10.77 -10.64 5.64
CA GLY A 107 -11.91 -9.91 5.09
C GLY A 107 -11.54 -9.16 3.81
N ILE A 108 -12.54 -8.86 2.98
CA ILE A 108 -12.38 -8.01 1.79
C ILE A 108 -13.60 -7.10 1.63
N THR A 109 -13.35 -5.82 1.37
CA THR A 109 -14.37 -4.84 0.97
C THR A 109 -13.99 -4.25 -0.37
N VAL A 110 -14.90 -4.32 -1.32
CA VAL A 110 -14.74 -3.70 -2.66
C VAL A 110 -15.59 -2.45 -2.71
N CYS A 111 -14.97 -1.31 -2.94
CA CYS A 111 -15.61 0.01 -2.96
C CYS A 111 -15.54 0.60 -4.36
N ASP A 112 -16.70 0.85 -4.98
CA ASP A 112 -16.81 1.60 -6.23
C ASP A 112 -16.69 3.09 -5.92
N VAL A 113 -15.59 3.69 -6.33
CA VAL A 113 -15.35 5.14 -6.24
C VAL A 113 -15.40 5.83 -7.61
N GLY A 114 -15.49 5.05 -8.70
CA GLY A 114 -15.51 5.64 -10.03
C GLY A 114 -15.57 4.67 -11.19
N VAL A 115 -16.21 3.51 -11.06
CA VAL A 115 -16.43 2.59 -12.19
C VAL A 115 -17.34 3.26 -13.22
N ASN A 116 -16.96 3.24 -14.50
CA ASN A 116 -17.72 3.85 -15.62
C ASN A 116 -18.90 2.99 -16.08
N ALA A 117 -19.64 2.47 -15.12
CA ALA A 117 -20.84 1.68 -15.31
C ALA A 117 -21.70 1.68 -14.04
N ILE A 118 -22.95 1.29 -14.14
CA ILE A 118 -23.80 1.02 -12.97
C ILE A 118 -23.43 -0.36 -12.42
N VAL A 119 -22.83 -0.39 -11.22
CA VAL A 119 -22.52 -1.64 -10.53
C VAL A 119 -23.77 -2.14 -9.80
N ARG A 120 -24.30 -3.29 -10.23
CA ARG A 120 -25.53 -3.89 -9.65
C ARG A 120 -25.25 -5.02 -8.68
N GLU A 121 -24.00 -5.17 -8.23
CA GLU A 121 -23.60 -6.18 -7.25
C GLU A 121 -23.75 -5.61 -5.82
N PRO A 122 -24.69 -6.11 -5.00
CA PRO A 122 -24.96 -5.53 -3.67
C PRO A 122 -23.78 -5.62 -2.70
N ALA A 123 -22.83 -6.56 -2.94
CA ALA A 123 -21.64 -6.70 -2.13
C ALA A 123 -20.54 -5.66 -2.44
N VAL A 124 -20.72 -4.86 -3.50
CA VAL A 124 -19.85 -3.72 -3.80
C VAL A 124 -20.38 -2.49 -3.09
N LEU A 125 -19.54 -1.88 -2.25
CA LEU A 125 -19.89 -0.65 -1.56
C LEU A 125 -19.91 0.53 -2.53
N ASP A 126 -21.07 1.12 -2.76
CA ASP A 126 -21.23 2.29 -3.63
C ASP A 126 -20.78 3.57 -2.91
N ARG A 127 -19.70 4.16 -3.39
CA ARG A 127 -19.17 5.48 -3.03
C ARG A 127 -18.77 6.27 -4.28
N LYS A 128 -19.42 5.97 -5.39
CA LYS A 128 -19.12 6.55 -6.70
C LYS A 128 -19.10 8.09 -6.67
N ILE A 129 -17.99 8.65 -7.16
CA ILE A 129 -17.78 10.10 -7.31
C ILE A 129 -18.25 10.56 -8.70
N ALA A 130 -17.85 9.80 -9.73
CA ALA A 130 -18.22 10.00 -11.11
C ALA A 130 -18.10 8.67 -11.88
N PHE A 131 -18.55 8.64 -13.12
CA PHE A 131 -18.39 7.50 -14.04
C PHE A 131 -17.01 7.55 -14.73
N GLY A 132 -15.96 7.17 -13.98
CA GLY A 132 -14.57 7.28 -14.39
C GLY A 132 -13.99 8.70 -14.26
N THR A 133 -12.67 8.81 -14.39
CA THR A 133 -12.00 10.12 -14.52
C THR A 133 -12.10 10.65 -15.94
N GLN A 134 -11.78 11.93 -16.13
CA GLN A 134 -11.51 12.48 -17.45
C GLN A 134 -10.18 11.92 -18.00
N ASN A 135 -9.97 12.08 -19.31
CA ASN A 135 -8.74 11.69 -19.97
C ASN A 135 -7.63 12.71 -19.69
N ILE A 136 -6.59 12.29 -18.98
CA ILE A 136 -5.46 13.16 -18.59
C ILE A 136 -4.68 13.73 -19.78
N ALA A 137 -4.76 13.10 -20.96
CA ALA A 137 -4.15 13.63 -22.17
C ALA A 137 -4.93 14.82 -22.77
N LYS A 138 -6.15 15.07 -22.30
CA LYS A 138 -7.05 16.13 -22.80
C LYS A 138 -7.32 17.24 -21.76
N GLY A 139 -6.99 17.00 -20.50
CA GLY A 139 -7.22 17.92 -19.38
C GLY A 139 -6.99 17.23 -18.04
N PRO A 140 -7.32 17.87 -16.89
CA PRO A 140 -7.16 17.25 -15.59
C PRO A 140 -8.09 16.04 -15.43
N ALA A 141 -7.61 15.01 -14.65
CA ALA A 141 -8.36 13.79 -14.39
C ALA A 141 -9.70 14.05 -13.68
N MET A 142 -9.70 14.99 -12.74
CA MET A 142 -10.86 15.32 -11.89
C MET A 142 -10.73 16.73 -11.31
N THR A 143 -11.75 17.20 -10.60
CA THR A 143 -11.65 18.45 -9.84
C THR A 143 -10.90 18.20 -8.50
N ARG A 144 -10.41 19.28 -7.86
CA ARG A 144 -9.77 19.17 -6.54
C ARG A 144 -10.72 18.62 -5.49
N GLU A 145 -11.97 19.08 -5.51
CA GLU A 145 -13.02 18.61 -4.60
C GLU A 145 -13.30 17.12 -4.77
N GLN A 146 -13.26 16.62 -6.00
CA GLN A 146 -13.41 15.19 -6.29
C GLN A 146 -12.21 14.38 -5.77
N ALA A 147 -10.98 14.88 -5.92
CA ALA A 147 -9.78 14.24 -5.38
C ALA A 147 -9.81 14.20 -3.85
N GLU A 148 -10.13 15.31 -3.19
CA GLU A 148 -10.26 15.36 -1.73
C GLU A 148 -11.39 14.46 -1.23
N LYS A 149 -12.53 14.41 -1.95
CA LYS A 149 -13.64 13.49 -1.63
C LYS A 149 -13.20 12.02 -1.72
N ALA A 150 -12.44 11.65 -2.75
CA ALA A 150 -11.92 10.28 -2.90
C ALA A 150 -11.00 9.92 -1.72
N ILE A 151 -10.07 10.81 -1.36
CA ILE A 151 -9.18 10.64 -0.20
C ILE A 151 -10.01 10.43 1.07
N LEU A 152 -11.02 11.26 1.32
CA LEU A 152 -11.85 11.16 2.52
C LEU A 152 -12.72 9.89 2.55
N ILE A 153 -13.20 9.41 1.39
CA ILE A 153 -13.91 8.12 1.29
C ILE A 153 -12.98 6.98 1.71
N GLY A 154 -11.76 6.94 1.17
CA GLY A 154 -10.78 5.90 1.52
C GLY A 154 -10.39 5.94 2.99
N ALA A 155 -10.15 7.13 3.53
CA ALA A 155 -9.84 7.32 4.95
C ALA A 155 -10.98 6.87 5.87
N GLN A 156 -12.19 7.26 5.56
CA GLN A 156 -13.36 6.88 6.36
C GLN A 156 -13.57 5.36 6.35
N LEU A 157 -13.46 4.74 5.16
CA LEU A 157 -13.59 3.29 5.04
C LEU A 157 -12.51 2.55 5.84
N ALA A 158 -11.27 3.02 5.80
CA ALA A 158 -10.19 2.45 6.60
C ALA A 158 -10.45 2.60 8.11
N MET A 159 -10.92 3.76 8.56
CA MET A 159 -11.23 3.99 9.98
C MET A 159 -12.40 3.13 10.47
N ASP A 160 -13.44 2.94 9.65
CA ASP A 160 -14.66 2.21 10.02
C ASP A 160 -14.49 0.68 9.93
N THR A 161 -13.49 0.18 9.21
CA THR A 161 -13.27 -1.25 9.08
C THR A 161 -12.66 -1.83 10.35
N PRO A 162 -13.32 -2.76 11.06
CA PRO A 162 -12.80 -3.35 12.29
C PRO A 162 -11.75 -4.43 11.96
N ALA A 163 -10.47 -4.04 11.94
CA ALA A 163 -9.35 -4.93 11.63
C ALA A 163 -8.11 -4.58 12.46
N ASP A 164 -7.27 -5.57 12.75
CA ASP A 164 -5.97 -5.41 13.40
C ASP A 164 -4.93 -4.89 12.40
N ALA A 165 -5.04 -5.30 11.14
CA ALA A 165 -4.24 -4.80 10.02
C ALA A 165 -5.10 -4.61 8.78
N LEU A 166 -4.79 -3.58 7.99
CA LEU A 166 -5.44 -3.29 6.71
C LEU A 166 -4.49 -3.52 5.55
N GLY A 167 -5.03 -3.96 4.42
CA GLY A 167 -4.34 -3.97 3.13
C GLY A 167 -5.07 -3.04 2.17
N VAL A 168 -4.36 -2.49 1.19
CA VAL A 168 -4.92 -1.55 0.22
C VAL A 168 -4.63 -2.02 -1.19
N GLY A 169 -5.71 -2.28 -1.93
CA GLY A 169 -5.69 -2.72 -3.32
C GLY A 169 -6.59 -1.87 -4.23
N GLU A 170 -6.59 -2.18 -5.50
CA GLU A 170 -7.28 -1.42 -6.54
C GLU A 170 -7.86 -2.31 -7.64
N MET A 171 -8.78 -1.75 -8.41
CA MET A 171 -9.23 -2.27 -9.69
C MET A 171 -9.57 -1.13 -10.64
N GLY A 172 -8.75 -0.96 -11.69
CA GLY A 172 -8.98 0.12 -12.64
C GLY A 172 -8.14 -0.02 -13.91
N ILE A 173 -8.77 -0.36 -15.03
CA ILE A 173 -8.03 -0.44 -16.29
C ILE A 173 -7.45 0.93 -16.66
N GLY A 174 -6.15 0.96 -16.96
CA GLY A 174 -5.39 2.19 -17.26
C GLY A 174 -4.69 2.84 -16.06
N ASN A 175 -4.92 2.37 -14.83
CA ASN A 175 -4.36 3.00 -13.63
C ASN A 175 -2.83 2.89 -13.48
N THR A 176 -2.16 1.94 -14.16
CA THR A 176 -0.69 1.95 -14.23
C THR A 176 -0.16 3.16 -15.01
N THR A 177 -0.98 3.74 -15.92
CA THR A 177 -0.61 4.95 -16.67
C THR A 177 -0.69 6.17 -15.77
N THR A 178 -1.81 6.35 -15.07
CA THR A 178 -1.99 7.45 -14.10
C THR A 178 -1.01 7.33 -12.94
N SER A 179 -0.72 6.11 -12.43
CA SER A 179 0.29 5.89 -11.40
C SER A 179 1.70 6.28 -11.86
N SER A 180 2.08 5.95 -13.11
CA SER A 180 3.37 6.37 -13.66
C SER A 180 3.45 7.90 -13.82
N ALA A 181 2.37 8.56 -14.21
CA ALA A 181 2.32 10.02 -14.29
C ALA A 181 2.47 10.67 -12.90
N VAL A 182 1.72 10.19 -11.92
CA VAL A 182 1.81 10.65 -10.53
C VAL A 182 3.23 10.46 -9.97
N LEU A 183 3.81 9.26 -10.15
CA LEU A 183 5.14 8.96 -9.64
C LEU A 183 6.23 9.81 -10.29
N ALA A 184 6.19 9.98 -11.62
CA ALA A 184 7.13 10.84 -12.34
C ALA A 184 7.15 12.28 -11.79
N VAL A 185 5.97 12.83 -11.51
CA VAL A 185 5.82 14.19 -10.97
C VAL A 185 6.30 14.27 -9.53
N LEU A 186 5.91 13.34 -8.66
CA LEU A 186 6.29 13.36 -7.25
C LEU A 186 7.79 13.20 -7.02
N LEU A 187 8.46 12.41 -7.87
CA LEU A 187 9.91 12.20 -7.80
C LEU A 187 10.70 13.21 -8.63
N GLY A 188 10.06 13.94 -9.55
CA GLY A 188 10.75 14.84 -10.48
C GLY A 188 11.68 14.09 -11.45
N VAL A 189 11.31 12.87 -11.88
CA VAL A 189 12.12 12.01 -12.75
C VAL A 189 11.52 11.85 -14.13
N PRO A 190 12.32 11.49 -15.16
CA PRO A 190 11.80 11.19 -16.49
C PRO A 190 10.73 10.08 -16.48
N VAL A 191 9.73 10.22 -17.33
CA VAL A 191 8.61 9.26 -17.49
C VAL A 191 9.11 7.85 -17.78
N GLU A 192 10.19 7.74 -18.55
CA GLU A 192 10.80 6.48 -18.97
C GLU A 192 11.28 5.63 -17.79
N THR A 193 11.70 6.26 -16.68
CA THR A 193 12.24 5.58 -15.51
C THR A 193 11.20 4.92 -14.63
N VAL A 194 9.93 5.36 -14.73
CA VAL A 194 8.84 4.90 -13.86
C VAL A 194 7.71 4.20 -14.62
N THR A 195 7.76 4.17 -15.96
CA THR A 195 6.69 3.59 -16.77
C THR A 195 6.98 2.14 -17.11
N GLY A 196 6.13 1.24 -16.61
CA GLY A 196 6.13 -0.17 -16.94
C GLY A 196 5.06 -0.56 -17.96
N ARG A 197 4.99 -1.86 -18.29
CA ARG A 197 4.03 -2.41 -19.25
C ARG A 197 2.65 -2.73 -18.65
N GLY A 198 2.50 -2.58 -17.32
CA GLY A 198 1.27 -2.95 -16.62
C GLY A 198 0.91 -4.43 -16.85
N GLY A 199 -0.33 -4.71 -17.21
CA GLY A 199 -0.81 -6.06 -17.52
C GLY A 199 -0.22 -6.69 -18.79
N GLY A 200 0.65 -5.98 -19.51
CA GLY A 200 1.28 -6.40 -20.77
C GLY A 200 0.68 -5.66 -21.98
N ILE A 201 1.53 -4.96 -22.70
CA ILE A 201 1.19 -4.21 -23.92
C ILE A 201 2.29 -4.38 -24.97
N THR A 202 1.97 -4.20 -26.25
CA THR A 202 2.92 -4.23 -27.35
C THR A 202 3.99 -3.13 -27.21
N ASP A 203 5.09 -3.25 -27.95
CA ASP A 203 6.13 -2.22 -27.94
C ASP A 203 5.62 -0.87 -28.43
N GLU A 204 4.77 -0.87 -29.46
CA GLU A 204 4.11 0.34 -29.97
C GLU A 204 3.24 1.00 -28.90
N SER A 205 2.33 0.25 -28.26
CA SER A 205 1.49 0.74 -27.17
C SER A 205 2.31 1.20 -25.97
N PHE A 206 3.47 0.58 -25.71
CA PHE A 206 4.37 0.99 -24.64
C PHE A 206 5.03 2.35 -24.94
N GLN A 207 5.50 2.59 -26.17
CA GLN A 207 6.00 3.91 -26.55
C GLN A 207 4.90 4.97 -26.50
N LYS A 208 3.70 4.64 -27.02
CA LYS A 208 2.52 5.51 -26.93
C LYS A 208 2.17 5.86 -25.48
N LYS A 209 2.18 4.88 -24.58
CA LYS A 209 1.94 5.10 -23.14
C LYS A 209 2.87 6.15 -22.54
N LYS A 210 4.18 6.07 -22.82
CA LYS A 210 5.15 7.09 -22.37
C LYS A 210 4.87 8.47 -22.94
N GLN A 211 4.55 8.56 -24.23
CA GLN A 211 4.18 9.83 -24.88
C GLN A 211 2.92 10.45 -24.27
N VAL A 212 1.89 9.64 -24.03
CA VAL A 212 0.64 10.07 -23.39
C VAL A 212 0.90 10.61 -21.97
N ILE A 213 1.74 9.93 -21.17
CA ILE A 213 2.11 10.40 -19.84
C ILE A 213 2.85 11.74 -19.90
N ALA A 214 3.86 11.85 -20.76
CA ALA A 214 4.62 13.10 -20.93
C ALA A 214 3.71 14.24 -21.39
N GLN A 215 2.82 14.00 -22.34
CA GLN A 215 1.82 14.97 -22.79
C GLN A 215 0.88 15.40 -21.67
N ALA A 216 0.38 14.44 -20.87
CA ALA A 216 -0.51 14.73 -19.75
C ALA A 216 0.15 15.62 -18.69
N ILE A 217 1.40 15.34 -18.36
CA ILE A 217 2.18 16.16 -17.40
C ILE A 217 2.40 17.57 -17.96
N ALA A 218 2.81 17.69 -19.23
CA ALA A 218 3.06 18.98 -19.88
C ALA A 218 1.77 19.82 -19.99
N LEU A 219 0.63 19.20 -20.32
CA LEU A 219 -0.66 19.88 -20.47
C LEU A 219 -1.19 20.37 -19.11
N ASN A 220 -1.20 19.51 -18.11
CA ASN A 220 -1.88 19.78 -16.84
C ASN A 220 -0.97 20.47 -15.80
N GLN A 221 0.34 20.48 -16.01
CA GLN A 221 1.33 21.13 -15.13
C GLN A 221 1.09 20.86 -13.63
N PRO A 222 1.10 19.58 -13.20
CA PRO A 222 0.87 19.24 -11.81
C PRO A 222 2.00 19.76 -10.91
N ASN A 223 1.63 20.31 -9.73
CA ASN A 223 2.58 20.76 -8.74
C ASN A 223 3.06 19.59 -7.87
N GLY A 224 4.26 19.09 -8.08
CA GLY A 224 4.84 17.95 -7.34
C GLY A 224 4.97 18.16 -5.82
N LYS A 225 4.79 19.39 -5.31
CA LYS A 225 4.77 19.69 -3.87
C LYS A 225 3.38 19.61 -3.26
N ASP A 226 2.33 19.47 -4.06
CA ASP A 226 0.94 19.30 -3.61
C ASP A 226 0.40 17.97 -4.16
N PRO A 227 0.44 16.89 -3.37
CA PRO A 227 -0.04 15.58 -3.82
C PRO A 227 -1.51 15.57 -4.25
N VAL A 228 -2.35 16.45 -3.69
CA VAL A 228 -3.76 16.56 -4.10
C VAL A 228 -3.86 17.17 -5.51
N ASP A 229 -3.04 18.17 -5.82
CA ASP A 229 -2.97 18.75 -7.17
C ASP A 229 -2.46 17.71 -8.20
N VAL A 230 -1.47 16.90 -7.81
CA VAL A 230 -0.97 15.82 -8.67
C VAL A 230 -2.06 14.78 -8.94
N LEU A 231 -2.75 14.30 -7.89
CA LEU A 231 -3.86 13.35 -8.01
C LEU A 231 -5.01 13.90 -8.85
N GLN A 232 -5.39 15.16 -8.63
CA GLN A 232 -6.43 15.85 -9.38
C GLN A 232 -6.11 15.89 -10.87
N LYS A 233 -4.87 16.22 -11.23
CA LYS A 233 -4.47 16.52 -12.61
C LYS A 233 -4.13 15.29 -13.43
N VAL A 234 -3.39 14.32 -12.82
CA VAL A 234 -2.84 13.16 -13.54
C VAL A 234 -3.09 11.83 -12.85
N GLY A 235 -3.87 11.81 -11.76
CA GLY A 235 -4.18 10.62 -10.99
C GLY A 235 -5.46 9.89 -11.40
N GLY A 236 -6.02 9.12 -10.45
CA GLY A 236 -7.27 8.38 -10.56
C GLY A 236 -8.06 8.41 -9.25
N PHE A 237 -9.37 8.13 -9.30
CA PHE A 237 -10.19 8.03 -8.09
C PHE A 237 -9.75 6.87 -7.19
N ASP A 238 -9.32 5.75 -7.78
CA ASP A 238 -8.73 4.60 -7.10
C ASP A 238 -7.45 5.00 -6.34
N LEU A 239 -6.51 5.67 -7.01
CA LEU A 239 -5.28 6.19 -6.39
C LEU A 239 -5.57 7.15 -5.22
N ALA A 240 -6.49 8.09 -5.43
CA ALA A 240 -6.85 9.07 -4.40
C ALA A 240 -7.53 8.40 -3.19
N ALA A 241 -8.44 7.44 -3.43
CA ALA A 241 -9.08 6.70 -2.36
C ALA A 241 -8.09 5.80 -1.58
N MET A 242 -7.16 5.13 -2.28
CA MET A 242 -6.09 4.37 -1.63
C MET A 242 -5.19 5.27 -0.78
N CYS A 243 -4.80 6.45 -1.28
CA CYS A 243 -4.05 7.44 -0.50
C CYS A 243 -4.78 7.77 0.80
N GLY A 244 -6.09 7.98 0.73
CA GLY A 244 -6.94 8.17 1.89
C GLY A 244 -6.96 6.98 2.85
N ALA A 245 -7.03 5.75 2.33
CA ALA A 245 -7.02 4.55 3.15
C ALA A 245 -5.71 4.39 3.95
N PHE A 246 -4.57 4.72 3.36
CA PHE A 246 -3.28 4.77 4.07
C PHE A 246 -3.30 5.80 5.22
N LEU A 247 -3.82 7.00 4.97
CA LEU A 247 -3.96 8.02 6.02
C LEU A 247 -4.96 7.61 7.11
N GLY A 248 -6.10 7.01 6.74
CA GLY A 248 -7.12 6.56 7.67
C GLY A 248 -6.65 5.43 8.58
N ALA A 249 -5.89 4.48 8.06
CA ALA A 249 -5.25 3.42 8.83
C ALA A 249 -4.27 3.99 9.86
N ALA A 250 -3.38 4.90 9.44
CA ALA A 250 -2.45 5.59 10.32
C ALA A 250 -3.17 6.41 11.41
N ALA A 251 -4.24 7.14 11.05
CA ALA A 251 -5.06 7.91 11.99
C ALA A 251 -5.82 7.03 13.01
N SER A 252 -5.91 5.72 12.74
CA SER A 252 -6.54 4.73 13.61
C SER A 252 -5.52 3.81 14.30
N HIS A 253 -4.22 4.16 14.27
CA HIS A 253 -3.14 3.39 14.88
C HIS A 253 -3.13 1.91 14.43
N ARG A 254 -3.25 1.67 13.11
CA ARG A 254 -3.25 0.34 12.51
C ARG A 254 -2.18 0.21 11.44
N PRO A 255 -1.45 -0.92 11.41
CA PRO A 255 -0.53 -1.20 10.30
C PRO A 255 -1.32 -1.34 9.01
N VAL A 256 -0.75 -0.82 7.92
CA VAL A 256 -1.37 -0.88 6.61
C VAL A 256 -0.40 -1.40 5.56
N VAL A 257 -0.82 -2.45 4.87
CA VAL A 257 0.01 -3.16 3.90
C VAL A 257 -0.08 -2.51 2.52
N ILE A 258 1.09 -2.21 1.97
CA ILE A 258 1.27 -1.81 0.56
C ILE A 258 1.34 -3.06 -0.30
N ASP A 259 0.55 -3.13 -1.38
CA ASP A 259 0.58 -4.20 -2.36
C ASP A 259 1.67 -3.96 -3.43
N GLY A 260 1.27 -3.68 -4.66
CA GLY A 260 2.14 -3.50 -5.82
C GLY A 260 2.36 -2.03 -6.19
N PHE A 261 2.66 -1.82 -7.49
CA PHE A 261 3.08 -0.52 -8.02
C PHE A 261 2.05 0.60 -7.79
N ILE A 262 0.78 0.37 -8.07
CA ILE A 262 -0.26 1.40 -7.91
C ILE A 262 -0.43 1.74 -6.42
N SER A 263 -0.42 0.71 -5.56
CA SER A 263 -0.54 0.85 -4.12
C SER A 263 0.62 1.65 -3.51
N VAL A 264 1.88 1.41 -3.93
CA VAL A 264 3.03 2.17 -3.42
C VAL A 264 2.99 3.64 -3.84
N VAL A 265 2.46 3.94 -5.04
CA VAL A 265 2.30 5.34 -5.48
C VAL A 265 1.25 6.05 -4.62
N ALA A 266 0.15 5.39 -4.29
CA ALA A 266 -0.85 5.94 -3.37
C ALA A 266 -0.28 6.13 -1.95
N ALA A 267 0.52 5.19 -1.46
CA ALA A 267 1.23 5.30 -0.18
C ALA A 267 2.23 6.48 -0.19
N LEU A 268 2.94 6.70 -1.30
CA LEU A 268 3.82 7.86 -1.47
C LEU A 268 3.04 9.18 -1.42
N CYS A 269 1.87 9.26 -2.07
CA CYS A 269 0.99 10.42 -1.94
C CYS A 269 0.60 10.68 -0.47
N ALA A 270 0.22 9.63 0.27
CA ALA A 270 -0.13 9.73 1.68
C ALA A 270 1.06 10.21 2.54
N ALA A 271 2.25 9.65 2.32
CA ALA A 271 3.47 10.07 3.03
C ALA A 271 3.89 11.51 2.70
N ARG A 272 3.62 12.00 1.48
CA ARG A 272 3.86 13.40 1.11
C ARG A 272 2.84 14.37 1.73
N LEU A 273 1.59 13.91 1.98
CA LEU A 273 0.59 14.68 2.71
C LEU A 273 0.86 14.67 4.22
N CYS A 274 1.31 13.56 4.76
CA CYS A 274 1.62 13.38 6.17
C CYS A 274 2.84 12.46 6.32
N PRO A 275 4.06 12.99 6.50
CA PRO A 275 5.29 12.18 6.58
C PRO A 275 5.24 11.12 7.69
N THR A 276 4.59 11.41 8.81
CA THR A 276 4.42 10.49 9.93
C THR A 276 3.62 9.23 9.55
N ALA A 277 2.71 9.33 8.56
CA ALA A 277 1.90 8.18 8.13
C ALA A 277 2.76 7.02 7.58
N ARG A 278 3.95 7.32 7.01
CA ARG A 278 4.89 6.33 6.48
C ARG A 278 5.24 5.24 7.50
N ASP A 279 5.36 5.60 8.76
CA ASP A 279 5.81 4.69 9.83
C ASP A 279 4.78 3.58 10.12
N TYR A 280 3.56 3.71 9.62
CA TYR A 280 2.47 2.73 9.68
C TYR A 280 2.48 1.76 8.48
N PHE A 281 3.29 2.00 7.45
CA PHE A 281 3.26 1.25 6.20
C PHE A 281 4.12 0.01 6.26
N VAL A 282 3.61 -1.07 5.68
CA VAL A 282 4.29 -2.36 5.59
C VAL A 282 4.26 -2.83 4.13
N PRO A 283 5.34 -2.69 3.37
CA PRO A 283 5.37 -3.18 1.99
C PRO A 283 5.35 -4.70 1.94
N SER A 284 4.42 -5.29 1.18
CA SER A 284 4.29 -6.73 1.06
C SER A 284 5.42 -7.35 0.25
N HIS A 285 5.37 -7.24 -1.07
CA HIS A 285 6.32 -7.87 -1.99
C HIS A 285 7.08 -6.85 -2.83
N LEU A 286 8.27 -7.22 -3.28
CA LEU A 286 8.96 -6.48 -4.33
C LEU A 286 8.21 -6.70 -5.65
N SER A 287 7.40 -5.72 -6.06
CA SER A 287 6.67 -5.78 -7.33
C SER A 287 7.62 -5.76 -8.53
N TYR A 288 7.25 -6.47 -9.58
CA TYR A 288 8.03 -6.53 -10.82
C TYR A 288 7.97 -5.24 -11.66
N GLU A 289 7.05 -4.31 -11.36
CA GLU A 289 6.94 -3.02 -12.05
C GLU A 289 8.12 -2.09 -11.73
N ILE A 290 8.70 -1.47 -12.78
CA ILE A 290 9.95 -0.69 -12.68
C ILE A 290 9.88 0.47 -11.68
N GLY A 291 8.77 1.20 -11.64
CA GLY A 291 8.60 2.35 -10.75
C GLY A 291 8.43 1.99 -9.28
N TYR A 292 8.15 0.73 -8.95
CA TYR A 292 7.91 0.30 -7.57
C TYR A 292 9.13 0.51 -6.67
N ARG A 293 10.31 0.10 -7.16
CA ARG A 293 11.55 0.23 -6.40
C ARG A 293 11.88 1.68 -6.08
N LEU A 294 11.76 2.58 -7.06
CA LEU A 294 12.01 4.01 -6.85
C LEU A 294 11.07 4.63 -5.82
N ALA A 295 9.79 4.21 -5.84
CA ALA A 295 8.82 4.66 -4.84
C ALA A 295 9.16 4.14 -3.43
N LEU A 296 9.62 2.89 -3.28
CA LEU A 296 10.07 2.34 -2.00
C LEU A 296 11.34 3.00 -1.48
N GLU A 297 12.30 3.27 -2.35
CA GLU A 297 13.53 4.00 -2.00
C GLU A 297 13.21 5.39 -1.47
N GLU A 298 12.29 6.13 -2.11
CA GLU A 298 11.81 7.43 -1.63
C GLU A 298 11.09 7.32 -0.27
N LEU A 299 10.29 6.28 -0.08
CA LEU A 299 9.64 5.97 1.19
C LEU A 299 10.62 5.44 2.24
N ARG A 300 11.83 5.02 1.86
CA ARG A 300 12.81 4.33 2.72
C ARG A 300 12.19 3.11 3.41
N LEU A 301 11.49 2.30 2.63
CA LEU A 301 10.84 1.08 3.07
C LEU A 301 11.39 -0.13 2.31
N GLU A 302 11.40 -1.28 2.98
CA GLU A 302 11.83 -2.54 2.38
C GLU A 302 10.69 -3.54 2.34
N PRO A 303 10.49 -4.26 1.20
CA PRO A 303 9.44 -5.27 1.10
C PRO A 303 9.76 -6.49 1.97
N ILE A 304 8.69 -7.15 2.47
CA ILE A 304 8.83 -8.33 3.33
C ILE A 304 9.31 -9.54 2.54
N PHE A 305 8.85 -9.70 1.28
CA PHE A 305 9.18 -10.87 0.46
C PHE A 305 9.32 -10.54 -1.03
N GLN A 306 9.90 -11.47 -1.78
CA GLN A 306 10.08 -11.37 -3.23
C GLN A 306 9.49 -12.62 -3.92
N LEU A 307 8.38 -12.45 -4.63
CA LEU A 307 7.67 -13.52 -5.35
C LEU A 307 7.44 -13.20 -6.84
N SER A 308 8.12 -12.18 -7.36
CA SER A 308 7.98 -11.71 -8.75
C SER A 308 6.52 -11.40 -9.16
N MET A 309 5.69 -11.01 -8.21
CA MET A 309 4.28 -10.69 -8.43
C MET A 309 4.12 -9.35 -9.16
N ARG A 310 3.06 -9.26 -10.01
CA ARG A 310 2.69 -8.06 -10.74
C ARG A 310 1.19 -8.00 -11.08
N LEU A 311 0.35 -8.66 -10.28
CA LEU A 311 -1.09 -8.73 -10.54
C LEU A 311 -1.80 -7.42 -10.16
N GLY A 312 -1.51 -6.85 -8.99
CA GLY A 312 -2.32 -5.81 -8.36
C GLY A 312 -3.45 -6.40 -7.51
N GLU A 313 -4.59 -5.76 -7.47
CA GLU A 313 -5.81 -6.11 -6.72
C GLU A 313 -5.63 -6.10 -5.19
N GLY A 314 -4.44 -5.81 -4.66
CA GLY A 314 -4.10 -6.03 -3.25
C GLY A 314 -3.61 -7.45 -2.95
N SER A 315 -3.18 -8.20 -3.98
CA SER A 315 -2.88 -9.64 -3.87
C SER A 315 -1.70 -9.97 -2.95
N GLY A 316 -0.78 -9.06 -2.72
CA GLY A 316 0.31 -9.22 -1.75
C GLY A 316 -0.13 -9.06 -0.30
N CYS A 317 -1.24 -8.37 -0.04
CA CYS A 317 -1.68 -8.07 1.32
C CYS A 317 -2.02 -9.32 2.15
N PRO A 318 -2.80 -10.30 1.65
CA PRO A 318 -3.13 -11.49 2.43
C PRO A 318 -1.90 -12.34 2.82
N LEU A 319 -0.86 -12.35 1.98
CA LEU A 319 0.42 -13.00 2.29
C LEU A 319 1.17 -12.24 3.39
N ALA A 320 1.22 -10.90 3.29
CA ALA A 320 1.87 -10.07 4.30
C ALA A 320 1.18 -10.16 5.66
N PHE A 321 -0.14 -10.31 5.71
CA PHE A 321 -0.89 -10.54 6.95
C PHE A 321 -0.40 -11.79 7.70
N GLN A 322 -0.05 -12.86 6.98
CA GLN A 322 0.49 -14.08 7.60
C GLN A 322 1.88 -13.83 8.19
N VAL A 323 2.71 -13.01 7.53
CA VAL A 323 4.03 -12.62 8.08
C VAL A 323 3.88 -11.74 9.32
N LEU A 324 2.92 -10.79 9.32
CA LEU A 324 2.62 -9.98 10.51
C LEU A 324 2.10 -10.84 11.67
N SER A 325 1.23 -11.83 11.38
CA SER A 325 0.75 -12.79 12.37
C SER A 325 1.90 -13.63 12.95
N ALA A 326 2.82 -14.10 12.11
CA ALA A 326 4.00 -14.82 12.57
C ALA A 326 4.91 -13.96 13.46
N ALA A 327 5.11 -12.68 13.12
CA ALA A 327 5.87 -11.75 13.95
C ALA A 327 5.22 -11.56 15.33
N CYS A 328 3.89 -11.47 15.39
CA CYS A 328 3.14 -11.44 16.66
C CYS A 328 3.31 -12.75 17.45
N GLY A 329 3.17 -13.92 16.79
CA GLY A 329 3.32 -15.21 17.43
C GLY A 329 4.70 -15.38 18.10
N ILE A 330 5.76 -14.98 17.42
CA ILE A 330 7.12 -15.05 17.99
C ILE A 330 7.25 -14.21 19.26
N ILE A 331 6.88 -12.94 19.22
CA ILE A 331 7.05 -12.08 20.40
C ILE A 331 6.09 -12.44 21.53
N ASN A 332 4.94 -13.07 21.24
CA ASN A 332 3.96 -13.47 22.24
C ASN A 332 4.34 -14.78 22.92
N ASP A 333 4.66 -15.81 22.15
CA ASP A 333 4.61 -17.20 22.60
C ASP A 333 5.99 -17.84 22.78
N MET A 334 7.05 -17.28 22.17
CA MET A 334 8.38 -17.80 22.34
C MET A 334 8.87 -17.58 23.78
N ALA A 335 9.43 -18.63 24.41
CA ALA A 335 9.98 -18.57 25.76
C ALA A 335 11.17 -17.60 25.85
N THR A 336 11.30 -16.90 26.96
CA THR A 336 12.54 -16.19 27.31
C THR A 336 13.63 -17.18 27.76
N PHE A 337 14.89 -16.74 27.82
CA PHE A 337 15.99 -17.56 28.39
C PHE A 337 15.65 -18.08 29.77
N ASP A 338 15.13 -17.23 30.66
CA ASP A 338 14.70 -17.61 32.02
C ASP A 338 13.59 -18.68 31.98
N GLN A 339 12.56 -18.48 31.15
CA GLN A 339 11.45 -19.44 31.02
C GLN A 339 11.89 -20.77 30.44
N ALA A 340 12.89 -20.77 29.56
CA ALA A 340 13.46 -21.95 28.95
C ALA A 340 14.51 -22.65 29.86
N GLY A 341 14.93 -22.02 30.97
CA GLY A 341 15.98 -22.51 31.84
C GLY A 341 17.35 -22.53 31.18
N ILE A 342 17.60 -21.62 30.24
CA ILE A 342 18.86 -21.48 29.49
C ILE A 342 19.63 -20.29 30.05
N ASP A 343 20.86 -20.54 30.49
CA ASP A 343 21.81 -19.49 30.86
C ASP A 343 22.28 -18.77 29.60
N ASP A 344 22.07 -17.46 29.52
CA ASP A 344 22.40 -16.63 28.34
C ASP A 344 23.76 -15.91 28.48
N GLY A 345 24.55 -16.21 29.53
CA GLY A 345 25.87 -15.62 29.77
C GLY A 345 26.84 -15.78 28.59
N TYR A 346 26.71 -16.83 27.79
CA TYR A 346 27.49 -17.02 26.56
C TYR A 346 27.23 -15.99 25.46
N LEU A 347 26.16 -15.20 25.57
CA LEU A 347 25.80 -14.16 24.60
C LEU A 347 26.36 -12.77 24.96
N GLU A 348 26.89 -12.56 26.16
CA GLU A 348 27.35 -11.24 26.60
C GLU A 348 28.37 -10.63 25.63
N GLU A 349 29.43 -11.37 25.31
CA GLU A 349 30.47 -10.91 24.38
C GLU A 349 29.94 -10.67 22.97
N ILE A 350 28.94 -11.45 22.54
CA ILE A 350 28.31 -11.34 21.25
C ILE A 350 27.45 -10.07 21.16
N ARG A 351 26.66 -9.80 22.22
CA ARG A 351 25.80 -8.61 22.34
C ARG A 351 26.63 -7.33 22.35
N GLU A 352 27.69 -7.28 23.16
CA GLU A 352 28.57 -6.11 23.26
C GLU A 352 29.32 -5.81 21.95
N GLY A 353 29.73 -6.84 21.24
CA GLY A 353 30.51 -6.72 20.01
C GLY A 353 29.72 -6.69 18.71
N ASP A 354 28.38 -6.79 18.74
CA ASP A 354 27.51 -6.97 17.55
C ASP A 354 28.07 -8.05 16.58
N LYS A 355 28.54 -9.17 17.13
CA LYS A 355 29.31 -10.21 16.41
C LYS A 355 28.44 -11.25 15.68
N PHE A 356 27.13 -11.04 15.59
CA PHE A 356 26.20 -11.96 14.91
C PHE A 356 25.87 -11.56 13.48
N THR A 357 26.41 -10.44 13.01
CA THR A 357 26.29 -10.05 11.60
C THR A 357 27.62 -10.17 10.90
N VAL A 358 27.64 -10.72 9.68
CA VAL A 358 28.76 -10.67 8.74
C VAL A 358 28.54 -9.48 7.82
N GLU A 359 29.50 -8.57 7.70
CA GLU A 359 29.42 -7.50 6.72
C GLU A 359 29.21 -8.13 5.34
N ALA A 360 28.14 -7.74 4.66
CA ALA A 360 27.89 -8.18 3.30
C ALA A 360 29.11 -7.75 2.46
N GLN A 361 29.79 -8.70 1.85
CA GLN A 361 30.80 -8.39 0.84
C GLN A 361 30.11 -7.56 -0.24
N LYS A 362 30.56 -6.32 -0.41
CA LYS A 362 30.06 -5.34 -1.38
C LYS A 362 30.31 -5.79 -2.81
#